data_a355d3957ebcaafddb7c157acec21248
#
_entry.id   a355d3957ebcaafddb7c157acec21248
#
_cell.length_a   1.000
_cell.length_b   1.000
_cell.length_c   1.000
_cell.angle_alpha   90.00
_cell.angle_beta   90.00
_cell.angle_gamma   90.00
#
_symmetry.space_group_name_H-M   'P 1'
#
loop_
_entity.id
_entity.type
_entity.pdbx_description
1 polymer ?
#
loop_
_entity_poly.entity_id
_entity_poly.type
_entity_poly.pdbx_seq_one_letter_code
_entity_poly.pdbx_strand_id
1 'polypeptide(L)'
;MCVGGGYGCPVAEPFVINLADAPALAHPRRATLIDFEHEQEPWPDTGVNVQVMQPGQPNCRYHSEPVQEDFLVLHGKCIAILQGEERPLRQWDFVHCPAGVEHVFVGAGEGPCAVLMIGSRRTDEPHYPVNALAAKYDASVKTETDDPEQAYADWRREQWRPVSSPWPLC
;
A
#
# COMPACT_ATOMS: atom_id res chain seq x y z
N MET A 1 1.46 -36.39 38.48
CA MET A 1 1.47 -36.83 37.08
C MET A 1 0.84 -35.71 36.28
N CYS A 2 1.66 -34.85 35.71
CA CYS A 2 1.20 -33.79 34.83
C CYS A 2 1.31 -34.28 33.38
N VAL A 3 0.18 -34.48 32.73
CA VAL A 3 0.12 -34.81 31.33
C VAL A 3 0.22 -33.49 30.54
N GLY A 4 1.40 -33.23 29.98
CA GLY A 4 1.64 -32.12 29.08
C GLY A 4 0.96 -32.38 27.72
N GLY A 5 -0.17 -31.71 27.48
CA GLY A 5 -0.76 -31.58 26.15
C GLY A 5 -0.03 -30.45 25.39
N GLY A 6 0.93 -30.82 24.55
CA GLY A 6 1.53 -29.90 23.59
C GLY A 6 0.51 -29.57 22.50
N TYR A 7 -0.17 -28.45 22.63
CA TYR A 7 -0.87 -27.84 21.50
C TYR A 7 0.21 -27.16 20.64
N GLY A 8 0.77 -27.92 19.71
CA GLY A 8 1.52 -27.33 18.61
C GLY A 8 0.57 -26.43 17.83
N CYS A 9 0.86 -25.13 17.79
CA CYS A 9 0.18 -24.23 16.87
C CYS A 9 0.33 -24.84 15.46
N PRO A 10 -0.76 -25.06 14.71
CA PRO A 10 -0.62 -25.58 13.35
C PRO A 10 0.30 -24.64 12.58
N VAL A 11 1.38 -25.18 12.03
CA VAL A 11 2.26 -24.42 11.12
C VAL A 11 1.41 -24.11 9.90
N ALA A 12 1.30 -22.83 9.56
CA ALA A 12 0.60 -22.42 8.35
C ALA A 12 1.28 -23.05 7.13
N GLU A 13 0.47 -23.59 6.22
CA GLU A 13 0.99 -24.22 5.01
C GLU A 13 1.54 -23.16 4.04
N PRO A 14 2.72 -23.41 3.43
CA PRO A 14 3.23 -22.50 2.41
C PRO A 14 2.33 -22.55 1.16
N PHE A 15 2.19 -21.42 0.49
CA PHE A 15 1.46 -21.34 -0.77
C PHE A 15 2.26 -20.65 -1.86
N VAL A 16 1.85 -20.81 -3.10
CA VAL A 16 2.39 -20.13 -4.28
C VAL A 16 1.22 -19.57 -5.06
N ILE A 17 1.27 -18.29 -5.36
CA ILE A 17 0.26 -17.60 -6.16
C ILE A 17 0.93 -16.73 -7.23
N ASN A 18 0.40 -16.75 -8.45
CA ASN A 18 0.80 -15.81 -9.48
C ASN A 18 0.10 -14.48 -9.27
N LEU A 19 0.78 -13.37 -9.51
CA LEU A 19 0.20 -12.03 -9.37
C LEU A 19 -1.06 -11.84 -10.25
N ALA A 20 -1.10 -12.50 -11.41
CA ALA A 20 -2.27 -12.49 -12.29
C ALA A 20 -3.52 -13.19 -11.71
N ASP A 21 -3.29 -14.12 -10.79
CA ASP A 21 -4.35 -14.95 -10.18
C ASP A 21 -4.69 -14.46 -8.75
N ALA A 22 -3.91 -13.51 -8.23
CA ALA A 22 -4.11 -12.99 -6.88
C ALA A 22 -5.39 -12.14 -6.79
N PRO A 23 -6.12 -12.19 -5.67
CA PRO A 23 -7.28 -11.35 -5.44
C PRO A 23 -6.96 -9.88 -5.55
N ALA A 24 -7.87 -9.11 -6.15
CA ALA A 24 -7.68 -7.68 -6.30
C ALA A 24 -8.94 -6.89 -5.93
N LEU A 25 -8.71 -5.70 -5.37
CA LEU A 25 -9.72 -4.75 -4.96
C LEU A 25 -9.47 -3.42 -5.65
N ALA A 26 -10.45 -2.92 -6.39
CA ALA A 26 -10.38 -1.61 -7.00
C ALA A 26 -11.12 -0.57 -6.15
N HIS A 27 -10.56 0.63 -6.10
CA HIS A 27 -11.18 1.81 -5.50
C HIS A 27 -11.13 2.99 -6.49
N PRO A 28 -12.22 3.77 -6.67
CA PRO A 28 -12.27 4.79 -7.71
C PRO A 28 -11.30 5.96 -7.51
N ARG A 29 -10.83 6.19 -6.30
CA ARG A 29 -9.96 7.35 -5.96
C ARG A 29 -8.52 7.00 -5.63
N ARG A 30 -8.18 5.72 -5.56
CA ARG A 30 -6.82 5.27 -5.25
C ARG A 30 -6.48 3.96 -5.96
N ALA A 31 -5.24 3.51 -5.85
CA ALA A 31 -4.72 2.32 -6.50
C ALA A 31 -5.64 1.10 -6.39
N THR A 32 -5.60 0.24 -7.40
CA THR A 32 -6.09 -1.14 -7.27
C THR A 32 -5.09 -1.92 -6.42
N LEU A 33 -5.58 -2.50 -5.34
CA LEU A 33 -4.81 -3.35 -4.43
C LEU A 33 -4.86 -4.79 -4.95
N ILE A 34 -3.71 -5.42 -5.15
CA ILE A 34 -3.56 -6.87 -5.34
C ILE A 34 -3.01 -7.41 -4.03
N ASP A 35 -3.81 -8.23 -3.34
CA ASP A 35 -3.55 -8.66 -1.98
C ASP A 35 -3.24 -10.15 -1.93
N PHE A 36 -2.09 -10.50 -1.37
CA PHE A 36 -1.67 -11.88 -1.20
C PHE A 36 -2.26 -12.55 0.05
N GLU A 37 -2.89 -11.80 0.94
CA GLU A 37 -3.41 -12.29 2.24
C GLU A 37 -4.93 -12.49 2.25
N HIS A 38 -5.62 -12.22 1.14
CA HIS A 38 -7.08 -12.06 1.03
C HIS A 38 -7.93 -13.12 1.73
N GLU A 39 -7.52 -14.36 1.76
CA GLU A 39 -8.29 -15.48 2.37
C GLU A 39 -7.64 -15.99 3.67
N GLN A 40 -6.64 -15.30 4.18
CA GLN A 40 -5.87 -15.72 5.33
C GLN A 40 -5.93 -14.67 6.44
N GLU A 41 -5.63 -15.09 7.67
CA GLU A 41 -5.33 -14.15 8.72
C GLU A 41 -4.15 -13.27 8.32
N PRO A 42 -4.17 -11.97 8.63
CA PRO A 42 -3.06 -11.08 8.31
C PRO A 42 -1.73 -11.62 8.81
N TRP A 43 -0.70 -11.52 7.99
CA TRP A 43 0.63 -11.96 8.41
C TRP A 43 1.13 -11.11 9.57
N PRO A 44 1.68 -11.73 10.63
CA PRO A 44 1.90 -11.03 11.90
C PRO A 44 3.04 -9.99 11.85
N ASP A 45 4.03 -10.22 10.99
CA ASP A 45 5.26 -9.41 11.00
C ASP A 45 5.34 -8.40 9.86
N THR A 46 4.86 -8.76 8.66
CA THR A 46 5.08 -8.00 7.45
C THR A 46 3.87 -8.08 6.52
N GLY A 47 3.35 -6.95 6.09
CA GLY A 47 2.37 -6.86 5.01
C GLY A 47 3.07 -6.77 3.66
N VAL A 48 2.58 -7.52 2.66
CA VAL A 48 3.10 -7.47 1.29
C VAL A 48 1.93 -7.40 0.33
N ASN A 49 1.91 -6.38 -0.52
CA ASN A 49 0.89 -6.25 -1.57
C ASN A 49 1.48 -5.58 -2.82
N VAL A 50 0.73 -5.61 -3.91
CA VAL A 50 1.04 -4.81 -5.10
C VAL A 50 -0.08 -3.82 -5.34
N GLN A 51 0.27 -2.57 -5.56
CA GLN A 51 -0.68 -1.53 -5.88
C GLN A 51 -0.48 -1.04 -7.31
N VAL A 52 -1.58 -1.04 -8.08
CA VAL A 52 -1.61 -0.59 -9.47
C VAL A 52 -2.33 0.76 -9.55
N MET A 53 -1.61 1.78 -10.01
CA MET A 53 -2.06 3.16 -10.10
C MET A 53 -2.19 3.59 -11.55
N GLN A 54 -3.28 4.26 -11.90
CA GLN A 54 -3.41 4.97 -13.15
C GLN A 54 -2.65 6.32 -13.09
N PRO A 55 -2.27 6.94 -14.21
CA PRO A 55 -1.66 8.27 -14.20
C PRO A 55 -2.48 9.28 -13.39
N GLY A 56 -1.83 9.97 -12.45
CA GLY A 56 -2.46 10.92 -11.52
C GLY A 56 -3.18 10.30 -10.31
N GLN A 57 -3.30 8.98 -10.26
CA GLN A 57 -3.97 8.28 -9.17
C GLN A 57 -3.00 7.99 -8.01
N PRO A 58 -3.31 8.36 -6.77
CA PRO A 58 -2.48 8.03 -5.61
C PRO A 58 -2.72 6.59 -5.13
N ASN A 59 -1.75 6.05 -4.40
CA ASN A 59 -1.92 4.77 -3.71
C ASN A 59 -2.72 4.91 -2.40
N CYS A 60 -2.48 5.97 -1.64
CA CYS A 60 -3.08 6.24 -0.34
C CYS A 60 -3.07 7.74 -0.04
N ARG A 61 -3.38 8.14 1.19
CA ARG A 61 -3.09 9.47 1.71
C ARG A 61 -1.59 9.62 1.98
N TYR A 62 -1.06 10.84 1.83
CA TYR A 62 0.29 11.19 2.27
C TYR A 62 0.38 11.00 3.77
N HIS A 63 1.32 10.19 4.22
CA HIS A 63 1.44 9.78 5.62
C HIS A 63 2.86 9.36 5.95
N SER A 64 3.12 9.16 7.22
CA SER A 64 4.27 8.43 7.73
C SER A 64 3.84 7.31 8.65
N GLU A 65 4.65 6.26 8.72
CA GLU A 65 4.50 5.14 9.64
C GLU A 65 5.63 5.15 10.67
N PRO A 66 5.40 4.75 11.93
CA PRO A 66 6.46 4.64 12.93
C PRO A 66 7.34 3.40 12.74
N VAL A 67 7.23 2.75 11.60
CA VAL A 67 7.98 1.57 11.17
C VAL A 67 8.55 1.77 9.77
N GLN A 68 9.45 0.87 9.38
CA GLN A 68 10.04 0.86 8.04
C GLN A 68 9.04 0.36 7.00
N GLU A 69 9.09 0.97 5.82
CA GLU A 69 8.42 0.51 4.61
C GLU A 69 9.37 0.51 3.42
N ASP A 70 9.22 -0.48 2.55
CA ASP A 70 10.04 -0.65 1.35
C ASP A 70 9.17 -0.81 0.12
N PHE A 71 9.62 -0.25 -1.01
CA PHE A 71 8.85 -0.19 -2.24
C PHE A 71 9.72 -0.51 -3.44
N LEU A 72 9.18 -1.31 -4.38
CA LEU A 72 9.84 -1.60 -5.64
C LEU A 72 8.88 -1.36 -6.81
N VAL A 73 9.26 -0.50 -7.75
CA VAL A 73 8.49 -0.28 -8.97
C VAL A 73 8.62 -1.49 -9.88
N LEU A 74 7.55 -2.27 -10.02
CA LEU A 74 7.52 -3.48 -10.86
C LEU A 74 7.24 -3.16 -12.33
N HIS A 75 6.48 -2.10 -12.62
CA HIS A 75 6.08 -1.71 -13.97
C HIS A 75 5.77 -0.22 -14.06
N GLY A 76 6.01 0.37 -15.24
CA GLY A 76 5.60 1.73 -15.57
C GLY A 76 6.41 2.81 -14.86
N LYS A 77 5.77 3.96 -14.65
CA LYS A 77 6.36 5.14 -14.00
C LYS A 77 5.44 5.64 -12.91
N CYS A 78 6.00 6.14 -11.83
CA CYS A 78 5.27 6.85 -10.78
C CYS A 78 6.07 8.04 -10.24
N ILE A 79 5.45 8.82 -9.41
CA ILE A 79 6.07 9.86 -8.60
C ILE A 79 5.95 9.43 -7.14
N ALA A 80 7.05 9.37 -6.41
CA ALA A 80 7.01 9.33 -4.96
C ALA A 80 7.10 10.77 -4.43
N ILE A 81 6.18 11.17 -3.56
CA ILE A 81 6.32 12.40 -2.78
C ILE A 81 6.91 11.97 -1.45
N LEU A 82 8.19 12.30 -1.22
CA LEU A 82 8.96 11.91 -0.04
C LEU A 82 9.39 13.16 0.70
N GLN A 83 9.00 13.29 1.98
CA GLN A 83 9.35 14.46 2.80
C GLN A 83 9.01 15.80 2.11
N GLY A 84 7.86 15.85 1.42
CA GLY A 84 7.42 17.05 0.71
C GLY A 84 8.11 17.32 -0.64
N GLU A 85 8.94 16.42 -1.16
CA GLU A 85 9.60 16.55 -2.46
C GLU A 85 9.15 15.47 -3.45
N GLU A 86 8.88 15.86 -4.70
CA GLU A 86 8.57 14.90 -5.78
C GLU A 86 9.83 14.22 -6.28
N ARG A 87 9.78 12.89 -6.37
CA ARG A 87 10.82 12.02 -6.92
C ARG A 87 10.23 11.18 -8.05
N PRO A 88 10.54 11.45 -9.33
CA PRO A 88 10.11 10.58 -10.42
C PRO A 88 10.81 9.23 -10.35
N LEU A 89 10.02 8.17 -10.49
CA LEU A 89 10.46 6.79 -10.42
C LEU A 89 10.08 6.04 -11.70
N ARG A 90 10.84 5.01 -12.01
CA ARG A 90 10.63 4.10 -13.14
C ARG A 90 10.80 2.65 -12.72
N GLN A 91 10.44 1.75 -13.58
CA GLN A 91 10.59 0.31 -13.35
C GLN A 91 11.97 -0.04 -12.80
N TRP A 92 11.99 -0.83 -11.73
CA TRP A 92 13.13 -1.33 -10.94
C TRP A 92 13.74 -0.30 -9.98
N ASP A 93 13.21 0.90 -9.87
CA ASP A 93 13.62 1.79 -8.79
C ASP A 93 13.09 1.26 -7.46
N PHE A 94 13.98 1.24 -6.47
CA PHE A 94 13.68 0.83 -5.10
C PHE A 94 13.68 2.06 -4.18
N VAL A 95 12.68 2.14 -3.31
CA VAL A 95 12.55 3.20 -2.31
C VAL A 95 12.53 2.58 -0.94
N HIS A 96 13.39 3.06 -0.06
CA HIS A 96 13.44 2.71 1.35
C HIS A 96 12.97 3.89 2.18
N CYS A 97 11.91 3.70 2.95
CA CYS A 97 11.37 4.66 3.89
C CYS A 97 11.65 4.18 5.32
N PRO A 98 12.66 4.70 6.01
CA PRO A 98 12.78 4.52 7.45
C PRO A 98 11.55 5.01 8.21
N ALA A 99 11.38 4.56 9.44
CA ALA A 99 10.31 5.02 10.32
C ALA A 99 10.21 6.55 10.34
N GLY A 100 9.01 7.10 10.23
CA GLY A 100 8.72 8.52 10.26
C GLY A 100 8.94 9.26 8.93
N VAL A 101 9.34 8.58 7.85
CA VAL A 101 9.44 9.21 6.53
C VAL A 101 8.05 9.39 5.93
N GLU A 102 7.66 10.66 5.75
CA GLU A 102 6.38 10.99 5.10
C GLU A 102 6.43 10.67 3.61
N HIS A 103 5.39 9.97 3.11
CA HIS A 103 5.37 9.55 1.71
C HIS A 103 3.98 9.30 1.14
N VAL A 104 3.89 9.28 -0.19
CA VAL A 104 2.79 8.76 -1.02
C VAL A 104 3.34 8.49 -2.42
N PHE A 105 2.77 7.50 -3.10
CA PHE A 105 3.06 7.21 -4.50
C PHE A 105 1.89 7.61 -5.39
N VAL A 106 2.19 8.13 -6.58
CA VAL A 106 1.20 8.57 -7.57
C VAL A 106 1.59 8.02 -8.92
N GLY A 107 0.66 7.39 -9.62
CA GLY A 107 0.89 6.93 -11.00
C GLY A 107 1.29 8.08 -11.92
N ALA A 108 2.21 7.82 -12.85
CA ALA A 108 2.70 8.82 -13.82
C ALA A 108 2.95 8.19 -15.19
N GLY A 109 3.24 9.03 -16.18
CA GLY A 109 3.45 8.58 -17.55
C GLY A 109 2.14 8.39 -18.33
N GLU A 110 2.16 7.53 -19.36
CA GLU A 110 1.03 7.33 -20.27
C GLU A 110 0.18 6.10 -19.94
N GLY A 111 0.64 5.26 -19.04
CA GLY A 111 -0.03 4.02 -18.66
C GLY A 111 0.05 3.74 -17.17
N PRO A 112 -0.53 2.61 -16.72
CA PRO A 112 -0.52 2.23 -15.32
C PRO A 112 0.89 1.95 -14.82
N CYS A 113 1.11 2.16 -13.53
CA CYS A 113 2.30 1.66 -12.84
C CYS A 113 1.91 0.67 -11.75
N ALA A 114 2.81 -0.25 -11.44
CA ALA A 114 2.67 -1.20 -10.35
C ALA A 114 3.85 -1.09 -9.40
N VAL A 115 3.56 -1.03 -8.11
CA VAL A 115 4.55 -0.94 -7.04
C VAL A 115 4.30 -2.06 -6.05
N LEU A 116 5.33 -2.88 -5.80
CA LEU A 116 5.36 -3.81 -4.66
C LEU A 116 5.58 -2.98 -3.40
N MET A 117 4.75 -3.21 -2.39
CA MET A 117 4.80 -2.54 -1.11
C MET A 117 5.01 -3.56 0.00
N ILE A 118 5.97 -3.28 0.87
CA ILE A 118 6.36 -4.12 1.98
C ILE A 118 6.41 -3.24 3.23
N GLY A 119 5.58 -3.53 4.21
CA GLY A 119 5.51 -2.76 5.46
C GLY A 119 5.57 -3.68 6.68
N SER A 120 6.18 -3.21 7.76
CA SER A 120 6.14 -3.90 9.04
C SER A 120 4.76 -3.71 9.69
N ARG A 121 4.26 -4.75 10.36
CA ARG A 121 2.97 -4.72 11.08
C ARG A 121 3.13 -4.58 12.60
N ARG A 122 4.27 -4.09 13.05
CA ARG A 122 4.56 -4.00 14.49
C ARG A 122 3.80 -2.89 15.21
N THR A 123 3.19 -1.96 14.45
CA THR A 123 2.40 -0.86 14.97
C THR A 123 1.49 -0.31 13.88
N ASP A 124 0.34 0.26 14.27
CA ASP A 124 -0.68 0.87 13.41
C ASP A 124 -0.92 2.32 13.83
N GLU A 125 0.12 3.10 14.03
CA GLU A 125 0.03 4.51 14.43
C GLU A 125 0.51 5.44 13.28
N PRO A 126 -0.22 5.50 12.15
CA PRO A 126 0.15 6.37 11.04
C PRO A 126 -0.11 7.84 11.39
N HIS A 127 0.70 8.72 10.83
CA HIS A 127 0.51 10.16 10.91
C HIS A 127 0.21 10.73 9.53
N TYR A 128 -0.85 11.52 9.40
CA TYR A 128 -1.31 12.13 8.14
C TYR A 128 -1.15 13.66 8.19
N PRO A 129 -0.01 14.21 7.76
CA PRO A 129 0.19 15.65 7.70
C PRO A 129 -0.48 16.27 6.47
N VAL A 130 -0.72 17.58 6.53
CA VAL A 130 -1.16 18.35 5.37
C VAL A 130 0.03 18.61 4.45
N ASN A 131 -0.11 18.24 3.17
CA ASN A 131 0.95 18.44 2.19
C ASN A 131 0.40 19.03 0.87
N ALA A 132 0.94 20.18 0.45
CA ALA A 132 0.46 20.90 -0.73
C ALA A 132 0.75 20.19 -2.06
N LEU A 133 1.84 19.40 -2.15
CA LEU A 133 2.14 18.60 -3.34
C LEU A 133 1.19 17.41 -3.45
N ALA A 134 1.01 16.66 -2.37
CA ALA A 134 0.08 15.54 -2.31
C ALA A 134 -1.38 15.98 -2.57
N ALA A 135 -1.75 17.20 -2.17
CA ALA A 135 -3.07 17.76 -2.43
C ALA A 135 -3.39 17.90 -3.93
N LYS A 136 -2.39 18.08 -4.80
CA LYS A 136 -2.58 18.14 -6.27
C LYS A 136 -3.14 16.82 -6.83
N TYR A 137 -2.90 15.72 -6.13
CA TYR A 137 -3.29 14.37 -6.52
C TYR A 137 -4.42 13.82 -5.63
N ASP A 138 -5.12 14.69 -4.89
CA ASP A 138 -6.14 14.29 -3.92
C ASP A 138 -5.59 13.35 -2.83
N ALA A 139 -4.31 13.40 -2.54
CA ALA A 139 -3.63 12.52 -1.60
C ALA A 139 -3.33 13.16 -0.24
N SER A 140 -3.64 14.44 -0.03
CA SER A 140 -3.46 15.10 1.27
C SER A 140 -4.76 15.13 2.07
N VAL A 141 -4.63 15.07 3.38
CA VAL A 141 -5.72 15.43 4.30
C VAL A 141 -5.90 16.95 4.33
N LYS A 142 -7.09 17.41 4.74
CA LYS A 142 -7.40 18.83 4.92
C LYS A 142 -6.94 19.36 6.27
N THR A 143 -6.90 18.49 7.25
CA THR A 143 -6.46 18.75 8.63
C THR A 143 -5.63 17.57 9.06
N GLU A 144 -4.47 17.85 9.61
CA GLU A 144 -3.55 16.85 10.17
C GLU A 144 -4.23 15.97 11.21
N THR A 145 -3.95 14.67 11.16
CA THR A 145 -4.58 13.68 12.05
C THR A 145 -3.76 12.40 12.12
N ASP A 146 -3.84 11.72 13.27
CA ASP A 146 -3.31 10.36 13.47
C ASP A 146 -4.42 9.29 13.33
N ASP A 147 -5.66 9.71 13.05
CA ASP A 147 -6.80 8.82 12.92
C ASP A 147 -7.06 8.47 11.45
N PRO A 148 -6.84 7.19 11.03
CA PRO A 148 -7.13 6.74 9.67
C PRO A 148 -8.60 6.95 9.27
N GLU A 149 -9.52 6.91 10.22
CA GLU A 149 -10.93 7.14 9.94
C GLU A 149 -11.19 8.56 9.48
N GLN A 150 -10.55 9.53 10.10
CA GLN A 150 -10.65 10.93 9.70
C GLN A 150 -9.87 11.18 8.39
N ALA A 151 -8.67 10.62 8.24
CA ALA A 151 -7.85 10.78 7.06
C ALA A 151 -8.56 10.33 5.77
N TYR A 152 -9.34 9.25 5.84
CA TYR A 152 -10.06 8.67 4.70
C TYR A 152 -11.56 8.98 4.68
N ALA A 153 -12.10 9.85 5.54
CA ALA A 153 -13.53 10.08 5.69
C ALA A 153 -14.25 10.48 4.40
N ASP A 154 -13.60 11.26 3.52
CA ASP A 154 -14.15 11.69 2.24
C ASP A 154 -14.01 10.63 1.13
N TRP A 155 -13.10 9.66 1.28
CA TRP A 155 -12.98 8.51 0.37
C TRP A 155 -13.91 7.35 0.74
N ARG A 156 -14.34 7.23 1.99
CA ARG A 156 -15.24 6.16 2.48
C ARG A 156 -16.62 6.14 1.85
N ARG A 157 -17.05 7.20 1.18
CA ARG A 157 -18.30 7.22 0.42
C ARG A 157 -18.26 6.27 -0.77
N GLU A 158 -17.08 5.91 -1.22
CA GLU A 158 -16.79 4.99 -2.30
C GLU A 158 -16.20 3.72 -1.70
N GLN A 159 -16.65 2.57 -2.19
CA GLN A 159 -16.25 1.29 -1.59
C GLN A 159 -15.28 0.54 -2.49
N TRP A 160 -14.42 -0.25 -1.86
CA TRP A 160 -13.64 -1.25 -2.52
C TRP A 160 -14.52 -2.27 -3.22
N ARG A 161 -14.15 -2.67 -4.43
CA ARG A 161 -14.87 -3.66 -5.23
C ARG A 161 -13.93 -4.75 -5.68
N PRO A 162 -14.28 -6.03 -5.48
CA PRO A 162 -13.53 -7.14 -6.06
C PRO A 162 -13.45 -6.99 -7.57
N VAL A 163 -12.25 -7.19 -8.11
CA VAL A 163 -11.98 -7.20 -9.55
C VAL A 163 -10.99 -8.32 -9.87
N SER A 164 -10.86 -8.69 -11.14
CA SER A 164 -9.74 -9.52 -11.56
C SER A 164 -8.43 -8.74 -11.43
N SER A 165 -7.35 -9.44 -11.11
CA SER A 165 -6.03 -8.82 -11.09
C SER A 165 -5.77 -8.12 -12.44
N PRO A 166 -5.33 -6.86 -12.45
CA PRO A 166 -4.98 -6.17 -13.69
C PRO A 166 -3.65 -6.63 -14.28
N TRP A 167 -2.96 -7.57 -13.66
CA TRP A 167 -1.68 -8.09 -14.12
C TRP A 167 -1.84 -9.18 -15.18
N PRO A 168 -0.97 -9.31 -16.22
CA PRO A 168 0.14 -8.39 -16.55
C PRO A 168 -0.34 -7.07 -17.15
N LEU A 169 0.38 -6.00 -16.87
CA LEU A 169 0.11 -4.67 -17.42
C LEU A 169 0.71 -4.55 -18.84
N CYS A 170 -0.03 -3.91 -19.74
CA CYS A 170 0.39 -3.62 -21.11
C CYS A 170 0.93 -2.20 -21.24
#